data_5c0f8227548b70afa7558f837b55bee0
#
_entry.id   5c0f8227548b70afa7558f837b55bee0
#
_cell.length_a   1.000
_cell.length_b   1.000
_cell.length_c   1.000
_cell.angle_alpha   90.00
_cell.angle_beta   90.00
_cell.angle_gamma   90.00
#
_symmetry.space_group_name_H-M   'P 1'
#
loop_
_entity.id
_entity.type
_entity.pdbx_description
1 polymer ?
#
loop_
_entity_poly.entity_id
_entity_poly.type
_entity_poly.pdbx_seq_one_letter_code
_entity_poly.pdbx_strand_id
1 'polypeptide(L)'
;SASLVGSEMCIRDRLENVFVFMQGHVVIHTLLEAVPGYCLLVDIGGGTTDLVEFVDGMPDGKYSISDKAALYCIGKVNEEAIAKTGAGVPAYITEAFMRTGSYDCPKQYQDVIKNCLKSYAEEIYGIIQANHYNLDLTRMVFMGGGSSIVEHFGANEGKDVQFVTDIHANARA
;
A
#
# COMPACT_ATOMS: atom_id res chain seq x y z
N SER A 1 38.53 -0.81 9.57
CA SER A 1 37.64 -1.00 8.41
C SER A 1 37.61 -2.47 8.03
N ALA A 2 36.87 -3.28 8.74
CA ALA A 2 36.60 -4.66 8.40
C ALA A 2 35.47 -4.68 7.38
N SER A 3 35.76 -5.14 6.20
CA SER A 3 34.97 -5.06 4.99
C SER A 3 33.64 -5.79 5.09
N LEU A 4 32.56 -5.09 4.80
CA LEU A 4 31.23 -5.63 4.54
C LEU A 4 31.19 -6.66 3.37
N VAL A 5 32.24 -6.71 2.54
CA VAL A 5 32.39 -7.63 1.41
C VAL A 5 32.44 -9.10 1.83
N GLY A 6 32.94 -9.40 3.05
CA GLY A 6 32.99 -10.79 3.56
C GLY A 6 31.64 -11.33 4.02
N SER A 7 30.68 -10.49 4.39
CA SER A 7 29.35 -10.94 4.84
C SER A 7 28.41 -11.27 3.69
N GLU A 8 28.50 -10.55 2.57
CA GLU A 8 27.69 -10.84 1.37
C GLU A 8 28.11 -12.15 0.69
N MET A 9 29.40 -12.45 0.67
CA MET A 9 29.91 -13.70 0.11
C MET A 9 29.53 -14.93 0.97
N CYS A 10 29.50 -14.78 2.30
CA CYS A 10 29.07 -15.86 3.21
C CYS A 10 27.56 -16.14 3.14
N ILE A 11 26.75 -15.15 2.77
CA ILE A 11 25.30 -15.31 2.60
C ILE A 11 25.02 -16.08 1.30
N ARG A 12 25.77 -15.81 0.23
CA ARG A 12 25.58 -16.45 -1.08
C ARG A 12 25.91 -17.92 -1.08
N ASP A 13 26.94 -18.35 -0.37
CA ASP A 13 27.42 -19.75 -0.36
C ASP A 13 26.62 -20.70 0.56
N ARG A 14 25.75 -20.15 1.45
CA ARG A 14 24.93 -20.94 2.39
C ARG A 14 23.47 -21.07 2.01
N LEU A 15 23.02 -20.44 0.93
CA LEU A 15 21.60 -20.28 0.59
C LEU A 15 21.24 -20.97 -0.73
N GLU A 16 21.77 -22.16 -1.02
CA GLU A 16 21.35 -22.94 -2.20
C GLU A 16 19.85 -23.30 -2.21
N ASN A 17 19.12 -23.04 -1.12
CA ASN A 17 17.69 -23.31 -0.99
C ASN A 17 16.88 -22.22 -0.27
N VAL A 18 17.37 -20.98 -0.21
CA VAL A 18 16.57 -19.86 0.31
C VAL A 18 16.08 -19.02 -0.86
N PHE A 19 14.80 -19.12 -1.12
CA PHE A 19 14.12 -18.24 -2.05
C PHE A 19 13.85 -16.90 -1.35
N VAL A 20 14.53 -15.84 -1.78
CA VAL A 20 14.21 -14.47 -1.34
C VAL A 20 13.04 -13.98 -2.20
N PHE A 21 11.85 -14.05 -1.64
CA PHE A 21 10.68 -13.49 -2.28
C PHE A 21 10.59 -11.99 -1.95
N MET A 22 10.27 -11.17 -2.95
CA MET A 22 9.86 -9.79 -2.71
C MET A 22 8.60 -9.79 -1.84
N GLN A 23 8.48 -8.81 -0.96
CA GLN A 23 7.26 -8.62 -0.17
C GLN A 23 6.06 -8.57 -1.14
N GLY A 24 5.00 -9.31 -0.84
CA GLY A 24 3.85 -9.44 -1.73
C GLY A 24 3.90 -10.56 -2.77
N HIS A 25 5.07 -11.15 -3.09
CA HIS A 25 5.18 -12.23 -4.08
C HIS A 25 4.28 -13.43 -3.73
N VAL A 26 4.28 -13.82 -2.48
CA VAL A 26 3.47 -14.96 -2.01
C VAL A 26 1.98 -14.69 -2.10
N VAL A 27 1.57 -13.46 -1.77
CA VAL A 27 0.16 -13.03 -1.90
C VAL A 27 -0.26 -13.08 -3.36
N ILE A 28 0.57 -12.58 -4.26
CA ILE A 28 0.33 -12.63 -5.70
C ILE A 28 0.25 -14.08 -6.19
N HIS A 29 1.17 -14.95 -5.79
CA HIS A 29 1.14 -16.36 -6.22
C HIS A 29 -0.15 -17.06 -5.77
N THR A 30 -0.59 -16.82 -4.53
CA THR A 30 -1.82 -17.42 -3.99
C THR A 30 -3.08 -16.87 -4.67
N LEU A 31 -3.09 -15.58 -5.02
CA LEU A 31 -4.24 -14.92 -5.63
C LEU A 31 -4.27 -15.05 -7.16
N LEU A 32 -3.11 -15.14 -7.80
CA LEU A 32 -2.95 -15.10 -9.25
C LEU A 32 -2.61 -16.45 -9.88
N GLU A 33 -2.43 -17.53 -9.13
CA GLU A 33 -2.36 -18.89 -9.72
C GLU A 33 -3.55 -19.19 -10.64
N ALA A 34 -4.66 -18.43 -10.50
CA ALA A 34 -5.86 -18.54 -11.32
C ALA A 34 -5.98 -17.46 -12.41
N VAL A 35 -5.09 -16.47 -12.49
CA VAL A 35 -5.26 -15.33 -13.41
C VAL A 35 -3.97 -15.08 -14.18
N PRO A 36 -3.83 -15.66 -15.39
CA PRO A 36 -2.76 -15.32 -16.30
C PRO A 36 -2.88 -13.86 -16.73
N GLY A 37 -1.75 -13.21 -16.94
CA GLY A 37 -1.67 -11.87 -17.48
C GLY A 37 -0.93 -10.89 -16.59
N TYR A 38 -1.14 -9.63 -16.89
CA TYR A 38 -0.46 -8.50 -16.29
C TYR A 38 -1.24 -7.95 -15.08
N CYS A 39 -0.53 -7.66 -13.98
CA CYS A 39 -1.10 -6.89 -12.88
C CYS A 39 -0.06 -6.00 -12.20
N LEU A 40 -0.52 -4.94 -11.58
CA LEU A 40 0.25 -4.05 -10.73
C LEU A 40 -0.09 -4.31 -9.26
N LEU A 41 0.90 -4.75 -8.50
CA LEU A 41 0.80 -4.81 -7.04
C LEU A 41 1.08 -3.42 -6.46
N VAL A 42 0.21 -2.97 -5.57
CA VAL A 42 0.34 -1.71 -4.83
C VAL A 42 0.35 -2.05 -3.34
N ASP A 43 1.54 -2.12 -2.76
CA ASP A 43 1.71 -2.41 -1.32
C ASP A 43 1.82 -1.10 -0.54
N ILE A 44 0.76 -0.75 0.20
CA ILE A 44 0.71 0.46 1.02
C ILE A 44 1.06 0.10 2.46
N GLY A 45 2.35 0.18 2.76
CA GLY A 45 2.89 -0.05 4.09
C GLY A 45 2.72 1.14 5.04
N GLY A 46 3.36 1.04 6.21
CA GLY A 46 3.43 2.14 7.18
C GLY A 46 4.34 3.28 6.71
N GLY A 47 5.51 2.95 6.16
CA GLY A 47 6.57 3.90 5.77
C GLY A 47 6.72 4.13 4.27
N THR A 48 6.35 3.16 3.43
CA THR A 48 6.45 3.22 1.97
C THR A 48 5.19 2.73 1.29
N THR A 49 4.99 3.19 0.06
CA THR A 49 4.08 2.59 -0.92
C THR A 49 4.90 2.07 -2.07
N ASP A 50 4.80 0.78 -2.32
CA ASP A 50 5.61 0.07 -3.31
C ASP A 50 4.74 -0.36 -4.49
N LEU A 51 5.22 -0.08 -5.71
CA LEU A 51 4.59 -0.52 -6.96
C LEU A 51 5.45 -1.60 -7.59
N VAL A 52 4.88 -2.76 -7.85
CA VAL A 52 5.58 -3.91 -8.45
C VAL A 52 4.75 -4.48 -9.58
N GLU A 53 5.34 -4.56 -10.79
CA GLU A 53 4.72 -5.24 -11.92
C GLU A 53 4.85 -6.76 -11.81
N PHE A 54 3.78 -7.44 -12.18
CA PHE A 54 3.75 -8.90 -12.33
C PHE A 54 3.20 -9.28 -13.70
N VAL A 55 3.87 -10.24 -14.33
CA VAL A 55 3.43 -10.87 -15.58
C VAL A 55 3.34 -12.37 -15.33
N ASP A 56 2.16 -12.96 -15.55
CA ASP A 56 1.90 -14.38 -15.31
C ASP A 56 2.37 -14.87 -13.93
N GLY A 57 2.13 -14.05 -12.90
CA GLY A 57 2.49 -14.33 -11.51
C GLY A 57 3.96 -14.12 -11.15
N MET A 58 4.81 -13.67 -12.08
CA MET A 58 6.23 -13.41 -11.85
C MET A 58 6.52 -11.90 -11.85
N PRO A 59 7.36 -11.40 -10.91
CA PRO A 59 7.78 -10.00 -10.94
C PRO A 59 8.51 -9.68 -12.25
N ASP A 60 8.12 -8.61 -12.95
CA ASP A 60 8.74 -8.18 -14.23
C ASP A 60 9.92 -7.20 -14.03
N GLY A 61 10.46 -7.11 -12.83
CA GLY A 61 11.64 -6.31 -12.51
C GLY A 61 11.41 -4.80 -12.45
N LYS A 62 10.23 -4.30 -12.75
CA LYS A 62 9.88 -2.90 -12.55
C LYS A 62 9.39 -2.68 -11.13
N TYR A 63 10.02 -1.72 -10.46
CA TYR A 63 9.77 -1.42 -9.08
C TYR A 63 9.85 0.09 -8.83
N SER A 64 8.87 0.64 -8.14
CA SER A 64 8.85 2.04 -7.73
C SER A 64 8.45 2.16 -6.28
N ILE A 65 9.12 3.06 -5.55
CA ILE A 65 8.86 3.33 -4.13
C ILE A 65 8.44 4.79 -3.97
N SER A 66 7.42 5.00 -3.13
CA SER A 66 6.99 6.31 -2.67
C SER A 66 6.98 6.39 -1.15
N ASP A 67 7.28 7.55 -0.59
CA ASP A 67 7.15 7.88 0.84
C ASP A 67 5.70 8.21 1.27
N LYS A 68 4.77 8.20 0.32
CA LYS A 68 3.33 8.42 0.55
C LYS A 68 2.68 7.15 1.09
N ALA A 69 2.92 6.87 2.35
CA ALA A 69 2.46 5.68 3.05
C ALA A 69 1.39 6.00 4.11
N ALA A 70 0.91 4.98 4.83
CA ALA A 70 -0.17 5.15 5.82
C ALA A 70 0.19 6.15 6.93
N LEU A 71 1.44 6.16 7.44
CA LEU A 71 1.88 7.13 8.46
C LEU A 71 1.91 8.57 7.96
N TYR A 72 2.28 8.79 6.70
CA TYR A 72 2.18 10.10 6.06
C TYR A 72 0.74 10.60 6.05
N CYS A 73 -0.23 9.73 5.73
CA CYS A 73 -1.66 10.07 5.73
C CYS A 73 -2.14 10.46 7.14
N ILE A 74 -1.75 9.70 8.18
CA ILE A 74 -2.09 10.01 9.59
C ILE A 74 -1.55 11.38 9.99
N GLY A 75 -0.30 11.70 9.62
CA GLY A 75 0.30 13.01 9.86
C GLY A 75 -0.51 14.14 9.21
N LYS A 76 -0.86 13.98 7.95
CA LYS A 76 -1.70 14.96 7.20
C LYS A 76 -3.05 15.20 7.85
N VAL A 77 -3.74 14.15 8.28
CA VAL A 77 -5.03 14.28 8.98
C VAL A 77 -4.87 15.13 10.26
N ASN A 78 -3.81 14.86 11.03
CA ASN A 78 -3.57 15.62 12.25
C ASN A 78 -3.26 17.09 11.99
N GLU A 79 -2.42 17.41 10.99
CA GLU A 79 -2.11 18.78 10.57
C GLU A 79 -3.36 19.54 10.12
N GLU A 80 -4.19 18.95 9.27
CA GLU A 80 -5.43 19.53 8.79
C GLU A 80 -6.46 19.74 9.91
N ALA A 81 -6.53 18.79 10.86
CA ALA A 81 -7.40 18.93 12.02
C ALA A 81 -6.99 20.12 12.88
N ILE A 82 -5.70 20.27 13.19
CA ILE A 82 -5.18 21.41 13.93
C ILE A 82 -5.50 22.72 13.20
N ALA A 83 -5.27 22.77 11.90
CA ALA A 83 -5.52 23.97 11.09
C ALA A 83 -6.99 24.38 11.08
N LYS A 84 -7.92 23.42 11.02
CA LYS A 84 -9.37 23.70 10.89
C LYS A 84 -10.11 23.83 12.22
N THR A 85 -9.66 23.12 13.26
CA THR A 85 -10.40 23.00 14.52
C THR A 85 -9.63 23.53 15.73
N GLY A 86 -8.34 23.83 15.56
CA GLY A 86 -7.44 24.25 16.64
C GLY A 86 -6.91 23.08 17.48
N ALA A 87 -7.31 21.83 17.19
CA ALA A 87 -6.88 20.64 17.94
C ALA A 87 -6.61 19.46 17.01
N GLY A 88 -5.61 18.64 17.37
CA GLY A 88 -5.25 17.45 16.62
C GLY A 88 -6.23 16.29 16.82
N VAL A 89 -6.13 15.29 15.94
CA VAL A 89 -6.88 14.03 16.02
C VAL A 89 -5.92 12.93 16.52
N PRO A 90 -6.27 12.21 17.59
CA PRO A 90 -5.51 11.03 18.01
C PRO A 90 -5.39 10.00 16.89
N ALA A 91 -4.19 9.45 16.69
CA ALA A 91 -3.91 8.51 15.60
C ALA A 91 -4.89 7.34 15.52
N TYR A 92 -5.28 6.76 16.68
CA TYR A 92 -6.21 5.63 16.72
C TYR A 92 -7.58 5.91 16.09
N ILE A 93 -8.04 7.19 16.09
CA ILE A 93 -9.31 7.59 15.45
C ILE A 93 -9.12 7.56 13.93
N THR A 94 -8.02 8.12 13.43
CA THR A 94 -7.69 8.07 12.00
C THR A 94 -7.51 6.63 11.53
N GLU A 95 -6.80 5.81 12.28
CA GLU A 95 -6.62 4.38 11.99
C GLU A 95 -7.95 3.61 11.98
N ALA A 96 -8.89 3.95 12.87
CA ALA A 96 -10.23 3.36 12.83
C ALA A 96 -10.96 3.72 11.54
N PHE A 97 -10.92 4.99 11.10
CA PHE A 97 -11.47 5.40 9.80
C PHE A 97 -10.81 4.67 8.64
N MET A 98 -9.48 4.55 8.64
CA MET A 98 -8.74 3.83 7.60
C MET A 98 -9.20 2.38 7.47
N ARG A 99 -9.40 1.70 8.61
CA ARG A 99 -9.75 0.28 8.65
C ARG A 99 -11.21 0.00 8.34
N THR A 100 -12.14 0.87 8.76
CA THR A 100 -13.59 0.58 8.73
C THR A 100 -14.42 1.56 7.90
N GLY A 101 -13.79 2.60 7.34
CA GLY A 101 -14.46 3.67 6.60
C GLY A 101 -15.20 4.69 7.48
N SER A 102 -15.33 4.43 8.79
CA SER A 102 -16.06 5.31 9.70
C SER A 102 -15.63 5.16 11.16
N TYR A 103 -15.92 6.20 11.95
CA TYR A 103 -15.75 6.18 13.41
C TYR A 103 -16.68 7.24 14.02
N ASP A 104 -17.26 6.95 15.18
CA ASP A 104 -18.13 7.89 15.88
C ASP A 104 -17.31 8.95 16.62
N CYS A 105 -17.30 10.17 16.09
CA CYS A 105 -16.67 11.33 16.69
C CYS A 105 -17.40 12.61 16.21
N PRO A 106 -17.14 13.78 16.79
CA PRO A 106 -17.80 15.02 16.36
C PRO A 106 -17.67 15.27 14.85
N LYS A 107 -18.78 15.69 14.21
CA LYS A 107 -18.90 15.80 12.75
C LYS A 107 -17.77 16.59 12.10
N GLN A 108 -17.33 17.69 12.72
CA GLN A 108 -16.22 18.50 12.20
C GLN A 108 -14.92 17.71 12.00
N TYR A 109 -14.61 16.76 12.89
CA TYR A 109 -13.45 15.87 12.74
C TYR A 109 -13.70 14.79 11.72
N GLN A 110 -14.92 14.20 11.69
CA GLN A 110 -15.27 13.23 10.64
C GLN A 110 -15.07 13.82 9.24
N ASP A 111 -15.52 15.06 9.01
CA ASP A 111 -15.40 15.72 7.71
C ASP A 111 -13.93 15.98 7.34
N VAL A 112 -13.09 16.40 8.29
CA VAL A 112 -11.65 16.57 8.07
C VAL A 112 -10.99 15.25 7.72
N ILE A 113 -11.22 14.20 8.52
CA ILE A 113 -10.60 12.90 8.32
C ILE A 113 -10.99 12.32 6.96
N LYS A 114 -12.30 12.28 6.64
CA LYS A 114 -12.79 11.74 5.36
C LYS A 114 -12.22 12.48 4.16
N ASN A 115 -12.13 13.80 4.21
CA ASN A 115 -11.56 14.59 3.13
C ASN A 115 -10.07 14.29 2.94
N CYS A 116 -9.29 14.16 4.02
CA CYS A 116 -7.88 13.82 3.94
C CYS A 116 -7.68 12.39 3.40
N LEU A 117 -8.47 11.41 3.87
CA LEU A 117 -8.37 10.03 3.41
C LEU A 117 -8.75 9.90 1.93
N LYS A 118 -9.77 10.67 1.48
CA LYS A 118 -10.13 10.73 0.07
C LYS A 118 -9.00 11.35 -0.78
N SER A 119 -8.46 12.49 -0.36
CA SER A 119 -7.32 13.12 -1.05
C SER A 119 -6.10 12.20 -1.10
N TYR A 120 -5.84 11.45 -0.03
CA TYR A 120 -4.77 10.47 -0.02
C TYR A 120 -5.00 9.33 -1.02
N ALA A 121 -6.22 8.78 -1.10
CA ALA A 121 -6.53 7.75 -2.08
C ALA A 121 -6.37 8.27 -3.52
N GLU A 122 -6.75 9.52 -3.78
CA GLU A 122 -6.49 10.20 -5.07
C GLU A 122 -4.99 10.37 -5.34
N GLU A 123 -4.19 10.69 -4.30
CA GLU A 123 -2.72 10.81 -4.39
C GLU A 123 -2.07 9.46 -4.75
N ILE A 124 -2.56 8.33 -4.19
CA ILE A 124 -2.11 6.98 -4.56
C ILE A 124 -2.37 6.69 -6.05
N TYR A 125 -3.57 6.99 -6.55
CA TYR A 125 -3.85 6.85 -7.98
C TYR A 125 -2.98 7.77 -8.83
N GLY A 126 -2.69 8.98 -8.35
CA GLY A 126 -1.75 9.90 -8.99
C GLY A 126 -0.33 9.34 -9.09
N ILE A 127 0.15 8.65 -8.05
CA ILE A 127 1.45 7.96 -8.07
C ILE A 127 1.47 6.85 -9.13
N ILE A 128 0.41 6.05 -9.21
CA ILE A 128 0.28 4.99 -10.22
C ILE A 128 0.34 5.60 -11.64
N GLN A 129 -0.41 6.66 -11.89
CA GLN A 129 -0.39 7.36 -13.18
C GLN A 129 0.96 8.02 -13.49
N ALA A 130 1.63 8.60 -12.49
CA ALA A 130 2.97 9.20 -12.66
C ALA A 130 4.03 8.16 -13.05
N ASN A 131 3.82 6.90 -12.71
CA ASN A 131 4.63 5.76 -13.15
C ASN A 131 4.14 5.17 -14.49
N HIS A 132 3.33 5.92 -15.24
CA HIS A 132 2.82 5.59 -16.57
C HIS A 132 1.84 4.42 -16.66
N TYR A 133 1.20 4.04 -15.55
CA TYR A 133 0.13 3.04 -15.57
C TYR A 133 -1.21 3.68 -15.94
N ASN A 134 -1.92 3.04 -16.86
CA ASN A 134 -3.28 3.44 -17.21
C ASN A 134 -4.28 2.79 -16.26
N LEU A 135 -4.99 3.58 -15.45
CA LEU A 135 -5.91 3.09 -14.42
C LEU A 135 -7.11 2.31 -14.97
N ASP A 136 -7.49 2.55 -16.22
CA ASP A 136 -8.66 1.90 -16.85
C ASP A 136 -8.30 0.55 -17.51
N LEU A 137 -7.00 0.33 -17.75
CA LEU A 137 -6.49 -0.86 -18.47
C LEU A 137 -5.63 -1.76 -17.57
N THR A 138 -5.20 -1.25 -16.42
CA THR A 138 -4.30 -1.97 -15.51
C THR A 138 -5.11 -2.65 -14.42
N ARG A 139 -5.00 -3.97 -14.30
CA ARG A 139 -5.44 -4.68 -13.10
C ARG A 139 -4.54 -4.31 -11.93
N MET A 140 -5.12 -3.85 -10.84
CA MET A 140 -4.39 -3.42 -9.64
C MET A 140 -4.77 -4.29 -8.44
N VAL A 141 -3.76 -4.77 -7.71
CA VAL A 141 -3.93 -5.51 -6.46
C VAL A 141 -3.37 -4.65 -5.33
N PHE A 142 -4.24 -4.16 -4.47
CA PHE A 142 -3.87 -3.36 -3.31
C PHE A 142 -3.69 -4.25 -2.09
N MET A 143 -2.56 -4.08 -1.38
CA MET A 143 -2.26 -4.77 -0.14
C MET A 143 -1.59 -3.86 0.88
N GLY A 144 -1.27 -4.41 2.06
CA GLY A 144 -0.67 -3.65 3.16
C GLY A 144 -1.71 -2.92 4.02
N GLY A 145 -1.25 -2.38 5.16
CA GLY A 145 -2.15 -1.76 6.15
C GLY A 145 -2.89 -0.51 5.67
N GLY A 146 -2.37 0.17 4.63
CA GLY A 146 -2.99 1.36 4.03
C GLY A 146 -3.94 1.06 2.87
N SER A 147 -4.02 -0.19 2.38
CA SER A 147 -4.88 -0.56 1.24
C SER A 147 -6.36 -0.27 1.50
N SER A 148 -6.81 -0.45 2.74
CA SER A 148 -8.17 -0.15 3.16
C SER A 148 -8.58 1.32 2.99
N ILE A 149 -7.62 2.25 2.95
CA ILE A 149 -7.92 3.66 2.66
C ILE A 149 -8.41 3.79 1.21
N VAL A 150 -7.72 3.15 0.27
CA VAL A 150 -8.12 3.16 -1.14
C VAL A 150 -9.44 2.41 -1.32
N GLU A 151 -9.64 1.31 -0.60
CA GLU A 151 -10.89 0.54 -0.62
C GLU A 151 -12.10 1.40 -0.22
N HIS A 152 -11.99 2.11 0.92
CA HIS A 152 -13.12 2.88 1.49
C HIS A 152 -13.29 4.28 0.90
N PHE A 153 -12.21 4.91 0.45
CA PHE A 153 -12.21 6.33 0.07
C PHE A 153 -11.77 6.59 -1.38
N GLY A 154 -11.26 5.57 -2.08
CA GLY A 154 -10.82 5.71 -3.47
C GLY A 154 -11.98 5.73 -4.46
N ALA A 155 -11.74 6.35 -5.62
CA ALA A 155 -12.65 6.31 -6.77
C ALA A 155 -12.42 5.00 -7.55
N ASN A 156 -12.93 3.88 -7.02
CA ASN A 156 -12.66 2.51 -7.51
C ASN A 156 -13.61 2.09 -8.65
N GLU A 157 -14.72 2.81 -8.83
CA GLU A 157 -15.74 2.48 -9.83
C GLU A 157 -15.16 2.45 -11.24
N GLY A 158 -15.44 1.39 -11.99
CA GLY A 158 -14.97 1.19 -13.35
C GLY A 158 -13.51 0.75 -13.48
N LYS A 159 -12.76 0.57 -12.38
CA LYS A 159 -11.38 0.09 -12.38
C LYS A 159 -11.32 -1.40 -12.02
N ASP A 160 -10.35 -2.13 -12.60
CA ASP A 160 -10.06 -3.52 -12.21
C ASP A 160 -9.16 -3.51 -10.97
N VAL A 161 -9.77 -3.44 -9.79
CA VAL A 161 -9.09 -3.37 -8.50
C VAL A 161 -9.46 -4.53 -7.59
N GLN A 162 -8.48 -5.09 -6.91
CA GLN A 162 -8.65 -6.11 -5.89
C GLN A 162 -7.94 -5.67 -4.61
N PHE A 163 -8.58 -5.89 -3.46
CA PHE A 163 -8.02 -5.55 -2.14
C PHE A 163 -7.72 -6.81 -1.35
N VAL A 164 -6.50 -6.88 -0.79
CA VAL A 164 -6.06 -7.94 0.11
C VAL A 164 -6.03 -7.38 1.52
N THR A 165 -7.05 -7.70 2.30
CA THR A 165 -7.25 -7.17 3.66
C THR A 165 -6.55 -7.99 4.74
N ASP A 166 -6.06 -9.19 4.45
CA ASP A 166 -5.29 -9.99 5.41
C ASP A 166 -3.84 -9.49 5.47
N ILE A 167 -3.55 -8.63 6.45
CA ILE A 167 -2.20 -8.10 6.72
C ILE A 167 -1.18 -9.19 7.09
N HIS A 168 -1.64 -10.39 7.42
CA HIS A 168 -0.80 -11.55 7.74
C HIS A 168 -0.61 -12.52 6.56
N ALA A 169 -1.17 -12.21 5.39
CA ALA A 169 -1.05 -13.07 4.22
C ALA A 169 0.42 -13.39 3.88
N ASN A 170 1.32 -12.39 3.99
CA ASN A 170 2.76 -12.58 3.78
C ASN A 170 3.45 -13.41 4.88
N ALA A 171 2.87 -13.54 6.07
CA ALA A 171 3.49 -14.24 7.20
C ALA A 171 3.02 -15.69 7.33
N ARG A 172 1.97 -16.09 6.60
CA ARG A 172 1.38 -17.45 6.67
C ARG A 172 1.86 -18.38 5.55
N ALA A 173 2.58 -17.84 4.59
CA ALA A 173 3.15 -18.55 3.47
C ALA A 173 4.64 -18.83 3.69
#